data_8f0a4f06507a9ae2bd47c78f73ddaaf9
#
_entry.id   8f0a4f06507a9ae2bd47c78f73ddaaf9
#
_cell.length_a   1.000
_cell.length_b   1.000
_cell.length_c   1.000
_cell.angle_alpha   90.00
_cell.angle_beta   90.00
_cell.angle_gamma   90.00
#
_symmetry.space_group_name_H-M   'P 1'
#
loop_
_entity.id
_entity.type
_entity.pdbx_description
1 polymer ?
#
loop_
_entity_poly.entity_id
_entity_poly.type
_entity_poly.pdbx_seq_one_letter_code
_entity_poly.pdbx_strand_id
1 'polypeptide(L)'
;MKQQRLGNKEVSAIGIGCMNVSWIWSNGAALDPVQRLESAIPAIHAGLDAGITLLDTADIYAPTWDDVGHNEVFVAEALRTWSGTKEQKDKVLIATKGGITRSEGEVWGRNGSLDYFLRAAEASAFRLGVEQLDLWQHHRLDPNINFETQFENVMVLKDRGLAKQVGVSNYDAQQLLKAIEIGGTPDQGGLVSIQNEFSPRYRHDLNVLEICEEYG
;
A
#
# COMPACT_ATOMS: atom_id res chain seq x y z
N MET A 1 -0.32 12.36 18.33
CA MET A 1 0.22 10.99 18.13
C MET A 1 1.70 11.09 17.84
N LYS A 2 2.54 10.08 18.22
CA LYS A 2 3.96 10.04 17.86
C LYS A 2 4.10 10.01 16.33
N GLN A 3 5.04 10.78 15.79
CA GLN A 3 5.35 10.79 14.36
C GLN A 3 6.58 9.92 14.08
N GLN A 4 6.66 9.37 12.90
CA GLN A 4 7.77 8.59 12.37
C GLN A 4 8.06 9.03 10.94
N ARG A 5 9.31 8.97 10.55
CA ARG A 5 9.71 9.23 9.18
C ARG A 5 9.35 8.01 8.29
N LEU A 6 8.77 8.28 7.14
CA LEU A 6 8.55 7.31 6.06
C LEU A 6 9.04 7.95 4.76
N GLY A 7 10.23 7.60 4.33
CA GLY A 7 10.90 8.25 3.22
C GLY A 7 11.08 9.76 3.46
N ASN A 8 10.45 10.58 2.62
CA ASN A 8 10.51 12.06 2.70
C ASN A 8 9.33 12.69 3.47
N LYS A 9 8.46 11.91 4.09
CA LYS A 9 7.26 12.38 4.79
C LYS A 9 7.25 11.91 6.25
N GLU A 10 6.74 12.75 7.15
CA GLU A 10 6.41 12.35 8.51
C GLU A 10 4.98 11.83 8.56
N VAL A 11 4.80 10.68 9.14
CA VAL A 11 3.49 10.03 9.33
C VAL A 11 3.29 9.60 10.77
N SER A 12 2.05 9.35 11.16
CA SER A 12 1.76 8.78 12.47
C SER A 12 2.42 7.40 12.63
N ALA A 13 2.95 7.10 13.81
CA ALA A 13 3.60 5.83 14.11
C ALA A 13 2.65 4.61 14.04
N ILE A 14 1.34 4.87 13.98
CA ILE A 14 0.29 3.87 13.76
C ILE A 14 -0.45 4.27 12.49
N GLY A 15 -0.61 3.33 11.55
CA GLY A 15 -1.41 3.48 10.35
C GLY A 15 -2.72 2.71 10.41
N ILE A 16 -3.62 2.98 9.49
CA ILE A 16 -4.84 2.19 9.27
C ILE A 16 -4.59 1.23 8.10
N GLY A 17 -4.62 -0.09 8.37
CA GLY A 17 -4.74 -1.10 7.34
C GLY A 17 -6.18 -1.16 6.82
N CYS A 18 -6.39 -0.72 5.59
CA CYS A 18 -7.74 -0.57 5.04
C CYS A 18 -8.30 -1.86 4.41
N MET A 19 -7.53 -2.94 4.33
CA MET A 19 -7.99 -4.20 3.70
C MET A 19 -9.37 -4.63 4.19
N ASN A 20 -9.59 -4.64 5.49
CA ASN A 20 -10.83 -5.12 6.09
C ASN A 20 -12.00 -4.15 5.97
N VAL A 21 -11.80 -2.87 5.67
CA VAL A 21 -12.89 -1.91 5.54
C VAL A 21 -13.74 -2.13 4.29
N SER A 22 -13.21 -2.80 3.26
CA SER A 22 -14.01 -3.24 2.12
C SER A 22 -14.56 -4.68 2.24
N TRP A 23 -14.12 -5.43 3.24
CA TRP A 23 -14.61 -6.78 3.55
C TRP A 23 -15.46 -6.81 4.82
N ILE A 24 -16.41 -5.90 4.92
CA ILE A 24 -17.30 -5.84 6.07
C ILE A 24 -18.39 -6.90 5.90
N TRP A 25 -18.58 -7.69 6.96
CA TRP A 25 -19.54 -8.77 7.04
C TRP A 25 -20.55 -8.49 8.15
N SER A 26 -21.82 -8.79 7.87
CA SER A 26 -22.86 -8.82 8.89
C SER A 26 -23.51 -10.20 8.91
N ASN A 27 -23.56 -10.82 10.08
CA ASN A 27 -24.18 -12.14 10.26
C ASN A 27 -23.66 -13.23 9.31
N GLY A 28 -22.37 -13.18 8.96
CA GLY A 28 -21.73 -14.15 8.08
C GLY A 28 -21.95 -13.93 6.58
N ALA A 29 -22.59 -12.83 6.20
CA ALA A 29 -22.76 -12.42 4.81
C ALA A 29 -22.08 -11.09 4.53
N ALA A 30 -21.54 -10.90 3.32
CA ALA A 30 -20.98 -9.62 2.90
C ALA A 30 -22.08 -8.57 2.86
N LEU A 31 -21.78 -7.36 3.34
CA LEU A 31 -22.65 -6.20 3.20
C LEU A 31 -22.75 -5.79 1.72
N ASP A 32 -23.89 -5.24 1.33
CA ASP A 32 -23.99 -4.59 0.02
C ASP A 32 -23.09 -3.35 -0.08
N PRO A 33 -22.83 -2.82 -1.30
CA PRO A 33 -21.92 -1.71 -1.51
C PRO A 33 -22.26 -0.45 -0.69
N VAL A 34 -23.53 -0.13 -0.50
CA VAL A 34 -23.97 1.04 0.27
C VAL A 34 -23.68 0.84 1.75
N GLN A 35 -24.05 -0.30 2.32
CA GLN A 35 -23.78 -0.65 3.72
C GLN A 35 -22.26 -0.69 4.00
N ARG A 36 -21.45 -1.14 3.04
CA ARG A 36 -19.98 -1.11 3.14
C ARG A 36 -19.44 0.31 3.24
N LEU A 37 -19.91 1.23 2.40
CA LEU A 37 -19.54 2.64 2.45
C LEU A 37 -19.95 3.29 3.78
N GLU A 38 -21.17 3.08 4.23
CA GLU A 38 -21.70 3.60 5.50
C GLU A 38 -20.90 3.15 6.72
N SER A 39 -20.30 1.97 6.66
CA SER A 39 -19.52 1.40 7.77
C SER A 39 -18.02 1.73 7.69
N ALA A 40 -17.44 1.70 6.49
CA ALA A 40 -16.01 1.87 6.29
C ALA A 40 -15.55 3.33 6.42
N ILE A 41 -16.30 4.27 5.85
CA ILE A 41 -15.93 5.69 5.87
C ILE A 41 -15.84 6.25 7.31
N PRO A 42 -16.85 6.04 8.19
CA PRO A 42 -16.76 6.51 9.57
C PRO A 42 -15.56 5.90 10.34
N ALA A 43 -15.19 4.66 10.07
CA ALA A 43 -14.03 4.04 10.72
C ALA A 43 -12.71 4.73 10.32
N ILE A 44 -12.55 5.06 9.04
CA ILE A 44 -11.38 5.82 8.56
C ILE A 44 -11.40 7.24 9.15
N HIS A 45 -12.55 7.94 9.14
CA HIS A 45 -12.68 9.27 9.74
C HIS A 45 -12.28 9.28 11.21
N ALA A 46 -12.75 8.32 12.00
CA ALA A 46 -12.39 8.21 13.42
C ALA A 46 -10.88 8.06 13.62
N GLY A 47 -10.20 7.30 12.75
CA GLY A 47 -8.75 7.20 12.76
C GLY A 47 -8.03 8.51 12.41
N LEU A 48 -8.51 9.21 11.38
CA LEU A 48 -7.97 10.51 10.98
C LEU A 48 -8.19 11.57 12.08
N ASP A 49 -9.36 11.58 12.74
CA ASP A 49 -9.68 12.44 13.88
C ASP A 49 -8.79 12.14 15.11
N ALA A 50 -8.38 10.88 15.28
CA ALA A 50 -7.40 10.47 16.29
C ALA A 50 -5.96 10.86 15.94
N GLY A 51 -5.72 11.45 14.77
CA GLY A 51 -4.42 11.94 14.31
C GLY A 51 -3.60 10.89 13.55
N ILE A 52 -4.23 9.84 13.01
CA ILE A 52 -3.58 8.92 12.07
C ILE A 52 -3.40 9.64 10.72
N THR A 53 -2.23 9.51 10.12
CA THR A 53 -1.88 10.10 8.84
C THR A 53 -1.30 9.12 7.83
N LEU A 54 -1.35 7.81 8.13
CA LEU A 54 -0.95 6.73 7.23
C LEU A 54 -2.15 5.82 6.97
N LEU A 55 -2.59 5.75 5.72
CA LEU A 55 -3.62 4.83 5.24
C LEU A 55 -2.97 3.82 4.30
N ASP A 56 -3.17 2.53 4.57
CA ASP A 56 -2.61 1.43 3.80
C ASP A 56 -3.71 0.67 3.07
N THR A 57 -3.66 0.68 1.74
CA THR A 57 -4.58 0.00 0.84
C THR A 57 -3.84 -0.87 -0.19
N ALA A 58 -4.51 -1.45 -1.15
CA ALA A 58 -3.96 -2.11 -2.32
C ALA A 58 -5.03 -2.21 -3.44
N ASP A 59 -4.58 -2.31 -4.68
CA ASP A 59 -5.43 -2.53 -5.85
C ASP A 59 -6.30 -3.78 -5.71
N ILE A 60 -5.72 -4.85 -5.13
CA ILE A 60 -6.34 -6.17 -5.03
C ILE A 60 -7.38 -6.30 -3.90
N TYR A 61 -7.45 -5.34 -2.97
CA TYR A 61 -8.37 -5.41 -1.84
C TYR A 61 -9.80 -5.17 -2.28
N ALA A 62 -10.54 -6.25 -2.47
CA ALA A 62 -11.91 -6.26 -2.99
C ALA A 62 -12.66 -7.50 -2.50
N PRO A 63 -13.99 -7.43 -2.37
CA PRO A 63 -14.80 -8.60 -1.99
C PRO A 63 -14.67 -9.74 -2.99
N THR A 64 -14.71 -9.41 -4.28
CA THR A 64 -14.73 -10.37 -5.39
C THR A 64 -13.73 -9.95 -6.47
N TRP A 65 -13.45 -10.84 -7.41
CA TRP A 65 -12.48 -10.60 -8.49
C TRP A 65 -12.89 -9.46 -9.44
N ASP A 66 -14.17 -9.17 -9.60
CA ASP A 66 -14.71 -8.11 -10.45
C ASP A 66 -14.79 -6.75 -9.76
N ASP A 67 -14.54 -6.71 -8.44
CA ASP A 67 -14.48 -5.50 -7.63
C ASP A 67 -13.05 -4.97 -7.39
N VAL A 68 -12.04 -5.46 -8.11
CA VAL A 68 -10.64 -5.03 -7.94
C VAL A 68 -10.50 -3.51 -8.01
N GLY A 69 -9.82 -2.93 -7.02
CA GLY A 69 -9.71 -1.47 -6.85
C GLY A 69 -10.76 -0.85 -5.93
N HIS A 70 -11.77 -1.61 -5.51
CA HIS A 70 -12.86 -1.19 -4.63
C HIS A 70 -12.36 -0.50 -3.34
N ASN A 71 -11.31 -1.04 -2.69
CA ASN A 71 -10.76 -0.49 -1.46
C ASN A 71 -10.13 0.90 -1.66
N GLU A 72 -9.42 1.11 -2.76
CA GLU A 72 -8.83 2.41 -3.09
C GLU A 72 -9.90 3.49 -3.28
N VAL A 73 -11.03 3.15 -3.92
CA VAL A 73 -12.18 4.06 -4.06
C VAL A 73 -12.74 4.44 -2.69
N PHE A 74 -12.84 3.50 -1.75
CA PHE A 74 -13.33 3.79 -0.39
C PHE A 74 -12.36 4.67 0.39
N VAL A 75 -11.06 4.43 0.28
CA VAL A 75 -10.04 5.28 0.92
C VAL A 75 -10.08 6.70 0.35
N ALA A 76 -10.19 6.84 -0.96
CA ALA A 76 -10.33 8.14 -1.61
C ALA A 76 -11.58 8.89 -1.14
N GLU A 77 -12.73 8.21 -1.12
CA GLU A 77 -14.00 8.80 -0.68
C GLU A 77 -13.96 9.18 0.81
N ALA A 78 -13.36 8.35 1.66
CA ALA A 78 -13.18 8.67 3.07
C ALA A 78 -12.35 9.94 3.25
N LEU A 79 -11.22 10.07 2.55
CA LEU A 79 -10.39 11.27 2.66
C LEU A 79 -11.08 12.50 2.07
N ARG A 80 -11.82 12.36 0.97
CA ARG A 80 -12.58 13.43 0.34
C ARG A 80 -13.65 13.99 1.28
N THR A 81 -14.41 13.10 1.93
CA THR A 81 -15.57 13.46 2.79
C THR A 81 -15.19 13.77 4.23
N TRP A 82 -13.95 13.48 4.64
CA TRP A 82 -13.49 13.85 5.97
C TRP A 82 -13.50 15.35 6.19
N SER A 83 -13.97 15.79 7.37
CA SER A 83 -14.12 17.20 7.75
C SER A 83 -12.81 17.91 8.09
N GLY A 84 -11.67 17.21 8.06
CA GLY A 84 -10.35 17.77 8.27
C GLY A 84 -10.00 18.92 7.32
N THR A 85 -9.20 19.87 7.81
CA THR A 85 -8.73 21.00 6.99
C THR A 85 -7.87 20.51 5.82
N LYS A 86 -7.63 21.40 4.85
CA LYS A 86 -6.72 21.08 3.74
C LYS A 86 -5.34 20.67 4.25
N GLU A 87 -4.79 21.39 5.21
CA GLU A 87 -3.46 21.12 5.79
C GLU A 87 -3.42 19.76 6.50
N GLN A 88 -4.53 19.32 7.09
CA GLN A 88 -4.64 17.99 7.68
C GLN A 88 -4.69 16.91 6.61
N LYS A 89 -5.48 17.12 5.55
CA LYS A 89 -5.57 16.19 4.40
C LYS A 89 -4.23 16.06 3.68
N ASP A 90 -3.51 17.14 3.49
CA ASP A 90 -2.19 17.16 2.83
C ASP A 90 -1.11 16.38 3.61
N LYS A 91 -1.31 16.17 4.93
CA LYS A 91 -0.44 15.35 5.76
C LYS A 91 -0.70 13.85 5.64
N VAL A 92 -1.85 13.45 5.14
CA VAL A 92 -2.16 12.03 4.98
C VAL A 92 -1.32 11.46 3.85
N LEU A 93 -0.67 10.34 4.13
CA LEU A 93 0.01 9.51 3.14
C LEU A 93 -0.86 8.29 2.85
N ILE A 94 -1.16 8.06 1.59
CA ILE A 94 -1.82 6.84 1.13
C ILE A 94 -0.76 5.93 0.52
N ALA A 95 -0.55 4.77 1.14
CA ALA A 95 0.24 3.68 0.58
C ALA A 95 -0.69 2.71 -0.14
N THR A 96 -0.44 2.46 -1.42
CA THR A 96 -1.13 1.40 -2.18
C THR A 96 -0.15 0.39 -2.74
N LYS A 97 -0.63 -0.72 -3.23
CA LYS A 97 0.20 -1.85 -3.67
C LYS A 97 -0.34 -2.45 -4.96
N GLY A 98 0.55 -3.07 -5.73
CA GLY A 98 0.23 -3.90 -6.89
C GLY A 98 1.19 -5.08 -7.03
N GLY A 99 0.87 -6.01 -7.91
CA GLY A 99 1.67 -7.22 -8.13
C GLY A 99 0.95 -8.53 -7.81
N ILE A 100 -0.11 -8.49 -6.99
CA ILE A 100 -1.05 -9.61 -6.87
C ILE A 100 -2.15 -9.41 -7.91
N THR A 101 -2.54 -10.48 -8.57
CA THR A 101 -3.64 -10.48 -9.53
C THR A 101 -4.78 -11.37 -9.06
N ARG A 102 -5.99 -11.05 -9.48
CA ARG A 102 -7.19 -11.81 -9.20
C ARG A 102 -8.10 -11.73 -10.44
N SER A 103 -8.54 -12.86 -10.92
CA SER A 103 -9.34 -12.96 -12.14
C SER A 103 -10.59 -13.79 -11.94
N GLU A 104 -11.40 -13.91 -12.98
CA GLU A 104 -12.67 -14.62 -12.96
C GLU A 104 -12.57 -15.98 -12.24
N GLY A 105 -13.56 -16.26 -11.41
CA GLY A 105 -13.59 -17.47 -10.58
C GLY A 105 -12.67 -17.44 -9.36
N GLU A 106 -12.27 -16.25 -8.91
CA GLU A 106 -11.38 -16.07 -7.75
C GLU A 106 -10.00 -16.68 -7.93
N VAL A 107 -9.47 -16.66 -9.16
CA VAL A 107 -8.14 -17.19 -9.46
C VAL A 107 -7.08 -16.16 -9.08
N TRP A 108 -6.30 -16.48 -8.07
CA TRP A 108 -5.22 -15.66 -7.56
C TRP A 108 -3.92 -15.93 -8.29
N GLY A 109 -3.22 -14.87 -8.65
CA GLY A 109 -1.94 -14.95 -9.34
C GLY A 109 -1.00 -13.81 -8.95
N ARG A 110 0.06 -13.66 -9.70
CA ARG A 110 1.06 -12.61 -9.55
C ARG A 110 1.53 -12.13 -10.90
N ASN A 111 1.90 -10.88 -10.98
CA ASN A 111 2.48 -10.31 -12.19
C ASN A 111 3.49 -9.22 -11.82
N GLY A 112 4.78 -9.51 -12.02
CA GLY A 112 5.91 -8.60 -11.78
C GLY A 112 6.39 -7.87 -13.03
N SER A 113 5.67 -7.95 -14.15
CA SER A 113 6.08 -7.29 -15.41
C SER A 113 5.91 -5.77 -15.33
N LEU A 114 6.80 -5.05 -16.02
CA LEU A 114 6.75 -3.59 -16.10
C LEU A 114 5.41 -3.08 -16.64
N ASP A 115 4.91 -3.70 -17.71
CA ASP A 115 3.64 -3.31 -18.32
C ASP A 115 2.45 -3.45 -17.37
N TYR A 116 2.44 -4.50 -16.54
CA TYR A 116 1.43 -4.64 -15.49
C TYR A 116 1.59 -3.56 -14.41
N PHE A 117 2.80 -3.32 -13.91
CA PHE A 117 3.03 -2.33 -12.86
C PHE A 117 2.63 -0.92 -13.30
N LEU A 118 2.95 -0.53 -14.53
CA LEU A 118 2.55 0.77 -15.08
C LEU A 118 1.02 0.91 -15.07
N ARG A 119 0.30 -0.06 -15.64
CA ARG A 119 -1.17 -0.04 -15.66
C ARG A 119 -1.80 -0.08 -14.27
N ALA A 120 -1.25 -0.90 -13.37
CA ALA A 120 -1.74 -0.99 -12.00
C ALA A 120 -1.56 0.33 -11.24
N ALA A 121 -0.39 0.97 -11.35
CA ALA A 121 -0.13 2.26 -10.72
C ALA A 121 -0.99 3.38 -11.30
N GLU A 122 -1.16 3.46 -12.62
CA GLU A 122 -2.06 4.42 -13.28
C GLU A 122 -3.52 4.24 -12.83
N ALA A 123 -3.99 2.99 -12.79
CA ALA A 123 -5.33 2.67 -12.33
C ALA A 123 -5.53 3.02 -10.84
N SER A 124 -4.54 2.76 -9.98
CA SER A 124 -4.56 3.15 -8.58
C SER A 124 -4.59 4.66 -8.41
N ALA A 125 -3.77 5.41 -9.15
CA ALA A 125 -3.77 6.87 -9.12
C ALA A 125 -5.14 7.44 -9.53
N PHE A 126 -5.74 6.89 -10.59
CA PHE A 126 -7.09 7.27 -11.04
C PHE A 126 -8.15 7.02 -9.95
N ARG A 127 -8.16 5.84 -9.31
CA ARG A 127 -9.13 5.50 -8.25
C ARG A 127 -8.94 6.35 -7.00
N LEU A 128 -7.70 6.66 -6.65
CA LEU A 128 -7.37 7.52 -5.51
C LEU A 128 -7.56 9.02 -5.81
N GLY A 129 -7.79 9.39 -7.07
CA GLY A 129 -8.01 10.78 -7.47
C GLY A 129 -6.75 11.65 -7.37
N VAL A 130 -5.57 11.08 -7.60
CA VAL A 130 -4.28 11.77 -7.51
C VAL A 130 -3.52 11.69 -8.84
N GLU A 131 -2.69 12.68 -9.13
CA GLU A 131 -1.80 12.66 -10.30
C GLU A 131 -0.60 11.72 -10.10
N GLN A 132 -0.15 11.61 -8.85
CA GLN A 132 1.01 10.82 -8.46
C GLN A 132 0.76 10.16 -7.11
N LEU A 133 0.98 8.85 -7.01
CA LEU A 133 0.83 8.09 -5.78
C LEU A 133 1.87 8.53 -4.73
N ASP A 134 1.48 8.66 -3.47
CA ASP A 134 2.43 9.00 -2.39
C ASP A 134 3.45 7.90 -2.17
N LEU A 135 2.97 6.66 -2.04
CA LEU A 135 3.79 5.45 -1.90
C LEU A 135 3.13 4.29 -2.66
N TRP A 136 3.87 3.69 -3.57
CA TRP A 136 3.49 2.44 -4.20
C TRP A 136 4.40 1.31 -3.74
N GLN A 137 3.82 0.16 -3.36
CA GLN A 137 4.56 -0.98 -2.84
C GLN A 137 4.38 -2.21 -3.75
N HIS A 138 5.47 -2.91 -4.03
CA HIS A 138 5.38 -4.23 -4.65
C HIS A 138 4.81 -5.22 -3.64
N HIS A 139 3.61 -5.73 -3.91
CA HIS A 139 2.82 -6.47 -2.93
C HIS A 139 3.38 -7.87 -2.65
N ARG A 140 3.78 -8.59 -3.72
CA ARG A 140 4.42 -9.91 -3.66
C ARG A 140 5.19 -10.19 -4.93
N LEU A 141 6.31 -10.91 -4.79
CA LEU A 141 7.12 -11.36 -5.92
C LEU A 141 6.36 -12.33 -6.81
N ASP A 142 6.54 -12.17 -8.13
CA ASP A 142 6.11 -13.13 -9.14
C ASP A 142 7.20 -14.21 -9.28
N PRO A 143 6.90 -15.49 -9.02
CA PRO A 143 7.90 -16.56 -9.11
C PRO A 143 8.39 -16.85 -10.53
N ASN A 144 7.71 -16.30 -11.55
CA ASN A 144 8.04 -16.53 -12.95
C ASN A 144 8.95 -15.44 -13.55
N ILE A 145 9.24 -14.40 -12.80
CA ILE A 145 10.10 -13.29 -13.22
C ILE A 145 11.28 -13.20 -12.27
N ASN A 146 12.46 -12.97 -12.81
CA ASN A 146 13.69 -12.77 -12.04
C ASN A 146 13.53 -11.61 -11.04
N PHE A 147 14.09 -11.77 -9.83
CA PHE A 147 13.94 -10.81 -8.73
C PHE A 147 14.44 -9.42 -9.11
N GLU A 148 15.63 -9.34 -9.69
CA GLU A 148 16.26 -8.07 -10.07
C GLU A 148 15.37 -7.32 -11.08
N THR A 149 14.90 -8.01 -12.11
CA THR A 149 14.00 -7.44 -13.11
C THR A 149 12.71 -6.88 -12.50
N GLN A 150 12.09 -7.62 -11.57
CA GLN A 150 10.87 -7.14 -10.91
C GLN A 150 11.14 -5.89 -10.10
N PHE A 151 12.24 -5.87 -9.34
CA PHE A 151 12.55 -4.73 -8.50
C PHE A 151 12.98 -3.51 -9.33
N GLU A 152 13.73 -3.70 -10.41
CA GLU A 152 13.98 -2.64 -11.39
C GLU A 152 12.66 -2.08 -11.96
N ASN A 153 11.69 -2.93 -12.27
CA ASN A 153 10.35 -2.50 -12.70
C ASN A 153 9.63 -1.66 -11.65
N VAL A 154 9.82 -1.95 -10.34
CA VAL A 154 9.30 -1.10 -9.25
C VAL A 154 9.92 0.29 -9.31
N MET A 155 11.23 0.39 -9.47
CA MET A 155 11.95 1.66 -9.54
C MET A 155 11.50 2.52 -10.73
N VAL A 156 11.16 1.92 -11.86
CA VAL A 156 10.63 2.63 -13.04
C VAL A 156 9.36 3.42 -12.73
N LEU A 157 8.51 2.97 -11.79
CA LEU A 157 7.30 3.72 -11.41
C LEU A 157 7.64 5.09 -10.81
N LYS A 158 8.70 5.14 -10.01
CA LYS A 158 9.21 6.39 -9.46
C LYS A 158 9.86 7.25 -10.54
N ASP A 159 10.72 6.67 -11.36
CA ASP A 159 11.44 7.38 -12.43
C ASP A 159 10.48 8.01 -13.46
N ARG A 160 9.35 7.37 -13.71
CA ARG A 160 8.28 7.90 -14.57
C ARG A 160 7.32 8.86 -13.86
N GLY A 161 7.52 9.12 -12.57
CA GLY A 161 6.67 10.02 -11.80
C GLY A 161 5.28 9.50 -11.49
N LEU A 162 5.03 8.18 -11.59
CA LEU A 162 3.75 7.57 -11.20
C LEU A 162 3.63 7.45 -9.68
N ALA A 163 4.75 7.24 -8.98
CA ALA A 163 4.83 7.23 -7.54
C ALA A 163 5.93 8.18 -7.05
N LYS A 164 5.67 8.93 -5.97
CA LYS A 164 6.69 9.78 -5.31
C LYS A 164 7.75 8.93 -4.64
N GLN A 165 7.31 7.82 -4.06
CA GLN A 165 8.12 6.88 -3.30
C GLN A 165 7.70 5.45 -3.64
N VAL A 166 8.65 4.52 -3.50
CA VAL A 166 8.41 3.10 -3.72
C VAL A 166 8.83 2.28 -2.49
N GLY A 167 8.10 1.21 -2.27
CA GLY A 167 8.31 0.26 -1.19
C GLY A 167 8.09 -1.18 -1.65
N VAL A 168 8.26 -2.11 -0.72
CA VAL A 168 8.02 -3.53 -0.94
C VAL A 168 7.20 -4.13 0.20
N SER A 169 6.61 -5.29 -0.03
CA SER A 169 5.86 -6.03 0.98
C SER A 169 6.14 -7.51 0.85
N ASN A 170 6.20 -8.19 1.99
CA ASN A 170 6.45 -9.64 2.04
C ASN A 170 7.81 -10.08 1.43
N TYR A 171 8.83 -9.25 1.56
CA TYR A 171 10.20 -9.61 1.22
C TYR A 171 10.92 -10.15 2.47
N ASP A 172 11.76 -11.16 2.29
CA ASP A 172 12.70 -11.59 3.34
C ASP A 172 13.92 -10.65 3.43
N ALA A 173 14.79 -10.91 4.41
CA ALA A 173 15.96 -10.07 4.64
C ALA A 173 16.94 -10.07 3.47
N GLN A 174 17.13 -11.20 2.78
CA GLN A 174 18.05 -11.29 1.63
C GLN A 174 17.47 -10.50 0.45
N GLN A 175 16.19 -10.63 0.21
CA GLN A 175 15.46 -9.89 -0.82
C GLN A 175 15.48 -8.38 -0.53
N LEU A 176 15.34 -7.97 0.74
CA LEU A 176 15.41 -6.57 1.14
C LEU A 176 16.81 -6.00 0.88
N LEU A 177 17.86 -6.67 1.31
CA LEU A 177 19.25 -6.23 1.04
C LEU A 177 19.53 -6.14 -0.46
N LYS A 178 19.05 -7.10 -1.23
CA LYS A 178 19.21 -7.07 -2.70
C LYS A 178 18.43 -5.92 -3.34
N ALA A 179 17.24 -5.61 -2.84
CA ALA A 179 16.44 -4.48 -3.29
C ALA A 179 17.15 -3.14 -2.98
N ILE A 180 17.76 -3.01 -1.80
CA ILE A 180 18.57 -1.84 -1.42
C ILE A 180 19.82 -1.71 -2.32
N GLU A 181 20.49 -2.82 -2.62
CA GLU A 181 21.64 -2.82 -3.55
C GLU A 181 21.28 -2.28 -4.93
N ILE A 182 20.10 -2.66 -5.46
CA ILE A 182 19.62 -2.25 -6.79
C ILE A 182 19.08 -0.81 -6.80
N GLY A 183 18.20 -0.48 -5.85
CA GLY A 183 17.45 0.78 -5.85
C GLY A 183 18.00 1.87 -4.96
N GLY A 184 18.94 1.55 -4.07
CA GLY A 184 19.47 2.45 -3.08
C GLY A 184 18.63 2.57 -1.82
N THR A 185 19.17 3.25 -0.83
CA THR A 185 18.54 3.57 0.46
C THR A 185 17.57 4.74 0.35
N PRO A 186 16.73 5.02 1.36
CA PRO A 186 15.85 6.19 1.38
C PRO A 186 16.59 7.51 1.13
N ASP A 187 17.76 7.70 1.73
CA ASP A 187 18.56 8.93 1.59
C ASP A 187 19.17 9.08 0.18
N GLN A 188 19.34 7.98 -0.54
CA GLN A 188 19.74 7.98 -1.95
C GLN A 188 18.54 8.15 -2.90
N GLY A 189 17.34 8.29 -2.34
CA GLY A 189 16.11 8.36 -3.11
C GLY A 189 15.61 6.98 -3.60
N GLY A 190 16.06 5.91 -2.98
CA GLY A 190 15.71 4.53 -3.33
C GLY A 190 14.46 4.01 -2.61
N LEU A 191 14.54 2.76 -2.15
CA LEU A 191 13.50 2.06 -1.42
C LEU A 191 13.24 2.73 -0.06
N VAL A 192 11.98 3.04 0.27
CA VAL A 192 11.66 3.77 1.51
C VAL A 192 10.90 2.94 2.55
N SER A 193 10.37 1.80 2.18
CA SER A 193 9.59 0.98 3.12
C SER A 193 9.57 -0.48 2.77
N ILE A 194 9.47 -1.29 3.82
CA ILE A 194 9.05 -2.69 3.72
C ILE A 194 7.86 -2.93 4.64
N GLN A 195 6.86 -3.66 4.17
CA GLN A 195 5.70 -4.05 4.95
C GLN A 195 5.61 -5.57 5.07
N ASN A 196 5.88 -6.09 6.25
CA ASN A 196 5.77 -7.51 6.57
C ASN A 196 4.82 -7.74 7.75
N GLU A 197 4.28 -8.95 7.85
CA GLU A 197 3.53 -9.35 9.03
C GLU A 197 4.44 -9.35 10.25
N PHE A 198 4.02 -8.65 11.30
CA PHE A 198 4.67 -8.67 12.59
C PHE A 198 3.63 -8.63 13.72
N SER A 199 3.64 -9.59 14.61
CA SER A 199 2.67 -9.68 15.69
C SER A 199 3.28 -10.40 16.90
N PRO A 200 2.62 -10.43 18.08
CA PRO A 200 3.08 -11.24 19.20
C PRO A 200 3.27 -12.73 18.88
N ARG A 201 2.57 -13.23 17.87
CA ARG A 201 2.66 -14.63 17.40
C ARG A 201 3.57 -14.85 16.21
N TYR A 202 3.79 -13.81 15.38
CA TYR A 202 4.60 -13.87 14.17
C TYR A 202 5.80 -12.94 14.28
N ARG A 203 7.00 -13.46 14.43
CA ARG A 203 8.24 -12.72 14.65
C ARG A 203 9.41 -13.28 13.83
N HIS A 204 9.12 -13.90 12.69
CA HIS A 204 10.14 -14.57 11.88
C HIS A 204 11.10 -13.58 11.20
N ASP A 205 10.66 -12.35 10.97
CA ASP A 205 11.39 -11.33 10.21
C ASP A 205 12.07 -10.28 11.12
N LEU A 206 12.56 -10.66 12.31
CA LEU A 206 13.28 -9.74 13.18
C LEU A 206 14.52 -9.14 12.52
N ASN A 207 15.23 -9.91 11.70
CA ASN A 207 16.36 -9.45 10.91
C ASN A 207 15.99 -8.38 9.87
N VAL A 208 14.76 -8.36 9.39
CA VAL A 208 14.25 -7.27 8.52
C VAL A 208 14.19 -5.96 9.30
N LEU A 209 13.78 -5.99 10.57
CA LEU A 209 13.76 -4.77 11.42
C LEU A 209 15.19 -4.25 11.66
N GLU A 210 16.17 -5.12 11.87
CA GLU A 210 17.58 -4.75 12.04
C GLU A 210 18.11 -4.05 10.78
N ILE A 211 17.79 -4.56 9.59
CA ILE A 211 18.13 -3.93 8.31
C ILE A 211 17.45 -2.55 8.18
N CYS A 212 16.17 -2.44 8.53
CA CYS A 212 15.48 -1.14 8.52
C CYS A 212 16.10 -0.13 9.47
N GLU A 213 16.59 -0.57 10.63
CA GLU A 213 17.27 0.29 11.60
C GLU A 213 18.64 0.75 11.10
N GLU A 214 19.36 -0.09 10.34
CA GLU A 214 20.67 0.22 9.76
C GLU A 214 20.56 1.18 8.56
N TYR A 215 19.58 0.99 7.69
CA TYR A 215 19.48 1.72 6.43
C TYR A 215 18.46 2.88 6.43
N GLY A 216 17.68 3.08 7.51
CA GLY A 216 16.72 4.18 7.68
C GLY A 216 15.37 3.89 7.07
#